data_daf7574549a7e3846a7234ec3633b16f
#
_entry.id   daf7574549a7e3846a7234ec3633b16f
#
_cell.length_a   1.000
_cell.length_b   1.000
_cell.length_c   1.000
_cell.angle_alpha   90.00
_cell.angle_beta   90.00
_cell.angle_gamma   90.00
#
_symmetry.space_group_name_H-M   'P 1'
#
loop_
_entity.id
_entity.type
_entity.pdbx_description
1 polymer ?
#
loop_
_entity_poly.entity_id
_entity_poly.type
_entity_poly.pdbx_seq_one_letter_code
_entity_poly.pdbx_strand_id
1 'polypeptide(L)'
;EGADFYRIADRRAARNAAAIYEKGMTLRDLFNTDFVKSLSEDVPAFYGELEEIALVNSINANKGFSLKKIFDEGGCCYIIGSMRNQKIISAQRMILTRLIQIAETRDRIKGKPRPVAIFLDELKYHLSRPALEGLGAARDKGVHIIMAHQSVKDLYDCPADLEGDAVAGSVIENCKFMLVYRLRDPDTADWVARMTGSILVDDEMRKVKTDISLTEKMETDRMIRQAE
;
A
#
# COMPACT_ATOMS: atom_id res chain seq x y z
N GLU A 1 24.27 2.82 -14.28
CA GLU A 1 24.14 3.28 -15.69
C GLU A 1 23.31 2.33 -16.57
N GLY A 2 23.50 0.99 -16.53
CA GLY A 2 22.70 0.06 -17.35
C GLY A 2 21.21 0.02 -17.01
N ALA A 3 20.85 -0.01 -15.72
CA ALA A 3 19.46 -0.11 -15.27
C ALA A 3 18.62 1.12 -15.68
N ASP A 4 19.20 2.30 -15.70
CA ASP A 4 18.48 3.52 -16.09
C ASP A 4 18.22 3.58 -17.59
N PHE A 5 19.10 3.03 -18.39
CA PHE A 5 18.91 2.94 -19.84
C PHE A 5 17.69 2.09 -20.21
N TYR A 6 17.57 0.90 -19.61
CA TYR A 6 16.40 0.02 -19.83
C TYR A 6 15.09 0.68 -19.35
N ARG A 7 15.12 1.36 -18.21
CA ARG A 7 13.93 2.09 -17.69
C ARG A 7 13.49 3.22 -18.63
N ILE A 8 14.43 3.89 -19.30
CA ILE A 8 14.11 4.94 -20.30
C ILE A 8 13.50 4.30 -21.55
N ALA A 9 14.03 3.17 -22.01
CA ALA A 9 13.50 2.43 -23.15
C ALA A 9 12.07 1.94 -22.88
N ASP A 10 11.81 1.33 -21.73
CA ASP A 10 10.48 0.88 -21.30
C ASP A 10 9.46 2.04 -21.25
N ARG A 11 9.85 3.20 -20.67
CA ARG A 11 8.99 4.38 -20.61
C ARG A 11 8.68 4.94 -22.00
N ARG A 12 9.64 4.90 -22.91
CA ARG A 12 9.44 5.33 -24.32
C ARG A 12 8.48 4.38 -25.01
N ALA A 13 8.66 3.07 -24.86
CA ALA A 13 7.79 2.05 -25.42
C ALA A 13 6.36 2.20 -24.90
N ALA A 14 6.18 2.35 -23.59
CA ALA A 14 4.89 2.59 -22.96
C ALA A 14 4.19 3.85 -23.49
N ARG A 15 4.92 4.95 -23.67
CA ARG A 15 4.40 6.19 -24.24
C ARG A 15 3.95 6.01 -25.68
N ASN A 16 4.76 5.33 -26.49
CA ASN A 16 4.43 5.08 -27.90
C ASN A 16 3.23 4.12 -28.02
N ALA A 17 3.17 3.08 -27.17
CA ALA A 17 2.01 2.19 -27.10
C ALA A 17 0.73 2.95 -26.69
N ALA A 18 0.83 3.87 -25.73
CA ALA A 18 -0.29 4.72 -25.31
C ALA A 18 -0.76 5.66 -26.45
N ALA A 19 0.14 6.10 -27.34
CA ALA A 19 -0.20 6.97 -28.47
C ALA A 19 -1.02 6.27 -29.57
N ILE A 20 -0.88 4.96 -29.70
CA ILE A 20 -1.66 4.16 -30.66
C ILE A 20 -2.93 3.57 -30.05
N TYR A 21 -3.16 3.78 -28.74
CA TYR A 21 -4.33 3.29 -28.04
C TYR A 21 -5.58 4.07 -28.48
N GLU A 22 -6.55 3.37 -29.02
CA GLU A 22 -7.80 3.95 -29.49
C GLU A 22 -8.94 3.70 -28.50
N LYS A 23 -9.94 4.59 -28.52
CA LYS A 23 -11.12 4.45 -27.68
C LYS A 23 -11.88 3.18 -27.99
N GLY A 24 -12.00 2.31 -27.01
CA GLY A 24 -12.68 1.01 -27.13
C GLY A 24 -11.74 -0.18 -27.26
N MET A 25 -10.45 0.04 -27.49
CA MET A 25 -9.45 -1.01 -27.37
C MET A 25 -9.38 -1.53 -25.94
N THR A 26 -9.19 -2.84 -25.79
CA THR A 26 -8.72 -3.44 -24.54
C THR A 26 -7.19 -3.43 -24.53
N LEU A 27 -6.57 -3.69 -23.36
CA LEU A 27 -5.11 -3.87 -23.31
C LEU A 27 -4.66 -5.09 -24.10
N ARG A 28 -5.53 -6.09 -24.27
CA ARG A 28 -5.29 -7.24 -25.13
C ARG A 28 -5.25 -6.85 -26.61
N ASP A 29 -6.15 -5.97 -27.03
CA ASP A 29 -6.14 -5.48 -28.41
C ASP A 29 -4.87 -4.67 -28.66
N LEU A 30 -4.46 -3.81 -27.71
CA LEU A 30 -3.21 -3.08 -27.79
C LEU A 30 -1.99 -4.02 -27.87
N PHE A 31 -1.94 -5.04 -27.03
CA PHE A 31 -0.86 -6.04 -27.03
C PHE A 31 -0.74 -6.76 -28.38
N ASN A 32 -1.86 -7.00 -29.07
CA ASN A 32 -1.90 -7.68 -30.34
C ASN A 32 -1.60 -6.80 -31.56
N THR A 33 -1.30 -5.51 -31.36
CA THR A 33 -0.88 -4.63 -32.46
C THR A 33 0.52 -5.00 -32.97
N ASP A 34 0.76 -4.80 -34.26
CA ASP A 34 2.08 -5.05 -34.88
C ASP A 34 3.17 -4.24 -34.20
N PHE A 35 2.88 -3.00 -33.82
CA PHE A 35 3.81 -2.15 -33.11
C PHE A 35 4.27 -2.78 -31.78
N VAL A 36 3.33 -3.23 -30.93
CA VAL A 36 3.71 -3.85 -29.64
C VAL A 36 4.42 -5.17 -29.87
N LYS A 37 3.99 -5.97 -30.85
CA LYS A 37 4.68 -7.23 -31.18
C LYS A 37 6.12 -7.02 -31.63
N SER A 38 6.42 -5.92 -32.32
CA SER A 38 7.79 -5.59 -32.74
C SER A 38 8.71 -5.22 -31.57
N LEU A 39 8.17 -4.90 -30.38
CA LEU A 39 8.95 -4.51 -29.20
C LEU A 39 9.48 -5.68 -28.37
N SER A 40 9.15 -6.92 -28.73
CA SER A 40 9.46 -8.13 -27.95
C SER A 40 10.95 -8.33 -27.65
N GLU A 41 11.82 -7.98 -28.61
CA GLU A 41 13.27 -8.11 -28.45
C GLU A 41 13.93 -6.85 -27.89
N ASP A 42 13.45 -5.67 -28.26
CA ASP A 42 14.05 -4.39 -27.92
C ASP A 42 13.73 -3.97 -26.47
N VAL A 43 12.52 -4.29 -25.97
CA VAL A 43 12.03 -3.87 -24.65
C VAL A 43 11.27 -5.01 -23.96
N PRO A 44 11.98 -6.10 -23.64
CA PRO A 44 11.33 -7.33 -23.16
C PRO A 44 10.62 -7.15 -21.82
N ALA A 45 11.05 -6.22 -20.97
CA ALA A 45 10.40 -5.95 -19.69
C ALA A 45 9.01 -5.33 -19.90
N PHE A 46 8.91 -4.27 -20.68
CA PHE A 46 7.62 -3.65 -21.02
C PHE A 46 6.71 -4.63 -21.75
N TYR A 47 7.26 -5.38 -22.73
CA TYR A 47 6.51 -6.36 -23.49
C TYR A 47 5.90 -7.44 -22.59
N GLY A 48 6.71 -8.02 -21.70
CA GLY A 48 6.27 -9.06 -20.77
C GLY A 48 5.20 -8.58 -19.78
N GLU A 49 5.38 -7.39 -19.21
CA GLU A 49 4.36 -6.80 -18.31
C GLU A 49 3.03 -6.56 -19.04
N LEU A 50 3.07 -6.04 -20.26
CA LEU A 50 1.85 -5.82 -21.03
C LEU A 50 1.19 -7.15 -21.44
N GLU A 51 1.98 -8.18 -21.77
CA GLU A 51 1.48 -9.53 -22.05
C GLU A 51 0.74 -10.11 -20.85
N GLU A 52 1.35 -10.04 -19.66
CA GLU A 52 0.75 -10.53 -18.42
C GLU A 52 -0.60 -9.85 -18.13
N ILE A 53 -0.67 -8.53 -18.29
CA ILE A 53 -1.92 -7.78 -18.10
C ILE A 53 -2.96 -8.09 -19.19
N ALA A 54 -2.53 -8.27 -20.43
CA ALA A 54 -3.42 -8.63 -21.56
C ALA A 54 -4.10 -10.00 -21.35
N LEU A 55 -3.51 -10.89 -20.55
CA LEU A 55 -4.09 -12.19 -20.20
C LEU A 55 -5.15 -12.12 -19.10
N VAL A 56 -5.32 -11.00 -18.40
CA VAL A 56 -6.32 -10.83 -17.34
C VAL A 56 -7.69 -10.54 -17.95
N ASN A 57 -8.56 -11.53 -18.00
CA ASN A 57 -9.88 -11.43 -18.64
C ASN A 57 -10.77 -10.34 -18.01
N SER A 58 -10.72 -10.16 -16.69
CA SER A 58 -11.58 -9.21 -15.97
C SER A 58 -11.34 -7.74 -16.33
N ILE A 59 -10.13 -7.38 -16.77
CA ILE A 59 -9.79 -6.02 -17.19
C ILE A 59 -9.79 -5.85 -18.72
N ASN A 60 -9.90 -6.94 -19.48
CA ASN A 60 -9.94 -6.95 -20.94
C ASN A 60 -11.34 -7.30 -21.50
N ALA A 61 -12.38 -7.06 -20.72
CA ALA A 61 -13.75 -7.30 -21.16
C ALA A 61 -14.23 -6.18 -22.09
N ASN A 62 -14.92 -6.56 -23.18
CA ASN A 62 -15.51 -5.60 -24.12
C ASN A 62 -16.62 -4.74 -23.49
N LYS A 63 -17.25 -5.25 -22.42
CA LYS A 63 -18.24 -4.53 -21.62
C LYS A 63 -17.76 -4.50 -20.18
N GLY A 64 -17.31 -3.35 -19.73
CA GLY A 64 -16.88 -3.11 -18.36
C GLY A 64 -17.66 -1.95 -17.74
N PHE A 65 -17.41 -1.70 -16.48
CA PHE A 65 -17.91 -0.52 -15.80
C PHE A 65 -16.78 0.53 -15.68
N SER A 66 -17.18 1.78 -15.66
CA SER A 66 -16.23 2.88 -15.53
C SER A 66 -15.92 3.14 -14.06
N LEU A 67 -14.67 2.93 -13.64
CA LEU A 67 -14.19 3.32 -12.32
C LEU A 67 -14.44 4.82 -12.04
N LYS A 68 -14.23 5.68 -13.06
CA LYS A 68 -14.49 7.11 -12.96
C LYS A 68 -15.96 7.40 -12.67
N LYS A 69 -16.87 6.71 -13.34
CA LYS A 69 -18.31 6.89 -13.12
C LYS A 69 -18.70 6.51 -11.68
N ILE A 70 -18.23 5.36 -11.18
CA ILE A 70 -18.49 4.93 -9.79
C ILE A 70 -17.91 5.95 -8.81
N PHE A 71 -16.71 6.44 -9.08
CA PHE A 71 -16.02 7.40 -8.25
C PHE A 71 -16.75 8.75 -8.15
N ASP A 72 -17.28 9.25 -9.26
CA ASP A 72 -17.96 10.54 -9.34
C ASP A 72 -19.44 10.48 -8.95
N GLU A 73 -20.16 9.48 -9.43
CA GLU A 73 -21.63 9.39 -9.28
C GLU A 73 -22.05 8.55 -8.06
N GLY A 74 -21.21 7.66 -7.62
CA GLY A 74 -21.48 6.77 -6.50
C GLY A 74 -21.68 5.33 -6.90
N GLY A 75 -21.68 4.49 -5.88
CA GLY A 75 -21.79 3.05 -6.01
C GLY A 75 -20.78 2.35 -5.13
N CYS A 76 -20.78 1.02 -5.22
CA CYS A 76 -19.81 0.15 -4.58
C CYS A 76 -19.18 -0.74 -5.64
N CYS A 77 -17.86 -0.84 -5.63
CA CYS A 77 -17.10 -1.75 -6.47
C CYS A 77 -16.31 -2.70 -5.58
N TYR A 78 -16.62 -3.97 -5.64
CA TYR A 78 -15.88 -5.00 -4.93
C TYR A 78 -14.96 -5.72 -5.92
N ILE A 79 -13.65 -5.73 -5.62
CA ILE A 79 -12.62 -6.32 -6.47
C ILE A 79 -12.05 -7.53 -5.75
N ILE A 80 -12.24 -8.71 -6.34
CA ILE A 80 -11.64 -9.94 -5.85
C ILE A 80 -10.23 -10.02 -6.42
N GLY A 81 -9.25 -9.85 -5.56
CA GLY A 81 -7.84 -9.92 -5.91
C GLY A 81 -7.22 -11.30 -5.73
N SER A 82 -5.91 -11.34 -5.79
CA SER A 82 -5.11 -12.53 -5.52
C SER A 82 -3.87 -12.17 -4.71
N MET A 83 -3.45 -13.09 -3.84
CA MET A 83 -2.19 -13.00 -3.10
C MET A 83 -1.06 -13.80 -3.76
N ARG A 84 -1.37 -14.62 -4.77
CA ARG A 84 -0.42 -15.56 -5.39
C ARG A 84 -0.24 -15.38 -6.88
N ASN A 85 -1.25 -14.85 -7.55
CA ASN A 85 -1.22 -14.66 -8.99
C ASN A 85 -0.68 -13.27 -9.33
N GLN A 86 0.56 -13.21 -9.82
CA GLN A 86 1.26 -11.97 -10.13
C GLN A 86 0.50 -11.09 -11.12
N LYS A 87 -0.17 -11.68 -12.11
CA LYS A 87 -0.98 -10.95 -13.10
C LYS A 87 -2.13 -10.20 -12.41
N ILE A 88 -2.80 -10.85 -11.47
CA ILE A 88 -3.90 -10.24 -10.72
C ILE A 88 -3.36 -9.17 -9.76
N ILE A 89 -2.20 -9.40 -9.12
CA ILE A 89 -1.55 -8.41 -8.26
C ILE A 89 -1.19 -7.15 -9.08
N SER A 90 -0.62 -7.31 -10.26
CA SER A 90 -0.33 -6.19 -11.16
C SER A 90 -1.60 -5.43 -11.55
N ALA A 91 -2.69 -6.14 -11.87
CA ALA A 91 -3.99 -5.52 -12.13
C ALA A 91 -4.56 -4.75 -10.92
N GLN A 92 -4.42 -5.30 -9.70
CA GLN A 92 -4.84 -4.62 -8.46
C GLN A 92 -4.10 -3.29 -8.27
N ARG A 93 -2.77 -3.30 -8.44
CA ARG A 93 -1.93 -2.09 -8.37
C ARG A 93 -2.32 -1.06 -9.42
N MET A 94 -2.59 -1.51 -10.65
CA MET A 94 -3.03 -0.64 -11.74
C MET A 94 -4.40 0.01 -11.41
N ILE A 95 -5.35 -0.73 -10.86
CA ILE A 95 -6.66 -0.21 -10.47
C ILE A 95 -6.50 0.85 -9.36
N LEU A 96 -5.72 0.58 -8.33
CA LEU A 96 -5.46 1.55 -7.26
C LEU A 96 -4.81 2.82 -7.81
N THR A 97 -3.77 2.68 -8.63
CA THR A 97 -3.12 3.81 -9.30
C THR A 97 -4.13 4.63 -10.11
N ARG A 98 -5.04 3.96 -10.83
CA ARG A 98 -6.08 4.65 -11.60
C ARG A 98 -7.06 5.41 -10.72
N LEU A 99 -7.47 4.86 -9.58
CA LEU A 99 -8.34 5.54 -8.62
C LEU A 99 -7.67 6.79 -8.05
N ILE A 100 -6.38 6.73 -7.74
CA ILE A 100 -5.60 7.89 -7.29
C ILE A 100 -5.54 8.96 -8.38
N GLN A 101 -5.24 8.60 -9.62
CA GLN A 101 -5.25 9.53 -10.76
C GLN A 101 -6.62 10.20 -10.95
N ILE A 102 -7.71 9.46 -10.79
CA ILE A 102 -9.07 10.04 -10.84
C ILE A 102 -9.26 11.03 -9.69
N ALA A 103 -8.78 10.70 -8.48
CA ALA A 103 -8.84 11.60 -7.33
C ALA A 103 -8.07 12.91 -7.59
N GLU A 104 -6.89 12.84 -8.15
CA GLU A 104 -6.04 14.00 -8.45
C GLU A 104 -6.71 15.00 -9.41
N THR A 105 -7.56 14.52 -10.32
CA THR A 105 -8.32 15.38 -11.24
C THR A 105 -9.42 16.18 -10.56
N ARG A 106 -9.76 15.89 -9.30
CA ARG A 106 -10.81 16.59 -8.56
C ARG A 106 -10.39 18.02 -8.20
N ASP A 107 -11.26 18.96 -8.53
CA ASP A 107 -11.05 20.39 -8.26
C ASP A 107 -11.90 20.82 -7.05
N ARG A 108 -11.21 21.21 -5.96
CA ARG A 108 -11.87 21.70 -4.73
C ARG A 108 -12.48 23.09 -4.89
N ILE A 109 -12.03 23.87 -5.88
CA ILE A 109 -12.54 25.20 -6.15
C ILE A 109 -13.98 25.12 -6.65
N LYS A 110 -14.32 24.06 -7.37
CA LYS A 110 -15.66 23.78 -7.88
C LYS A 110 -16.65 23.28 -6.83
N GLY A 111 -16.23 23.13 -5.60
CA GLY A 111 -17.05 22.66 -4.49
C GLY A 111 -16.41 21.51 -3.71
N LYS A 112 -17.05 21.10 -2.61
CA LYS A 112 -16.57 19.99 -1.80
C LYS A 112 -16.75 18.66 -2.56
N PRO A 113 -15.68 17.94 -2.85
CA PRO A 113 -15.81 16.67 -3.57
C PRO A 113 -16.57 15.64 -2.75
N ARG A 114 -17.36 14.82 -3.41
CA ARG A 114 -18.05 13.71 -2.78
C ARG A 114 -17.04 12.77 -2.11
N PRO A 115 -17.25 12.36 -0.86
CA PRO A 115 -16.32 11.45 -0.19
C PRO A 115 -16.34 10.07 -0.86
N VAL A 116 -15.16 9.48 -0.98
CA VAL A 116 -14.91 8.13 -1.50
C VAL A 116 -14.08 7.38 -0.48
N ALA A 117 -14.44 6.14 -0.18
CA ALA A 117 -13.64 5.24 0.64
C ALA A 117 -13.05 4.13 -0.23
N ILE A 118 -11.76 3.88 -0.07
CA ILE A 118 -11.03 2.79 -0.70
C ILE A 118 -10.54 1.87 0.42
N PHE A 119 -10.96 0.61 0.40
CA PHE A 119 -10.55 -0.41 1.36
C PHE A 119 -9.51 -1.32 0.70
N LEU A 120 -8.33 -1.41 1.31
CA LEU A 120 -7.22 -2.23 0.86
C LEU A 120 -6.96 -3.31 1.92
N ASP A 121 -7.39 -4.51 1.63
CA ASP A 121 -7.05 -5.68 2.43
C ASP A 121 -5.69 -6.23 1.98
N GLU A 122 -4.85 -6.66 2.93
CA GLU A 122 -3.47 -7.10 2.68
C GLU A 122 -2.66 -6.06 1.86
N LEU A 123 -2.41 -4.91 2.48
CA LEU A 123 -1.84 -3.71 1.85
C LEU A 123 -0.61 -3.99 0.97
N LYS A 124 0.27 -4.93 1.34
CA LYS A 124 1.50 -5.24 0.61
C LYS A 124 1.28 -5.59 -0.87
N TYR A 125 0.14 -6.17 -1.21
CA TYR A 125 -0.19 -6.53 -2.61
C TYR A 125 -0.65 -5.33 -3.46
N HIS A 126 -0.91 -4.20 -2.82
CA HIS A 126 -1.35 -2.97 -3.47
C HIS A 126 -0.25 -1.91 -3.58
N LEU A 127 0.90 -2.14 -2.92
CA LEU A 127 2.00 -1.18 -2.89
C LEU A 127 2.57 -0.95 -4.29
N SER A 128 2.71 0.32 -4.64
CA SER A 128 3.41 0.80 -5.82
C SER A 128 3.85 2.25 -5.56
N ARG A 129 4.85 2.74 -6.28
CA ARG A 129 5.32 4.12 -6.11
C ARG A 129 4.19 5.14 -6.30
N PRO A 130 3.34 5.09 -7.36
CA PRO A 130 2.23 6.01 -7.50
C PRO A 130 1.20 5.91 -6.37
N ALA A 131 0.99 4.70 -5.82
CA ALA A 131 0.08 4.52 -4.69
C ALA A 131 0.60 5.23 -3.43
N LEU A 132 1.88 5.09 -3.10
CA LEU A 132 2.49 5.74 -1.94
C LEU A 132 2.48 7.28 -2.08
N GLU A 133 2.85 7.81 -3.24
CA GLU A 133 2.80 9.24 -3.52
C GLU A 133 1.36 9.78 -3.41
N GLY A 134 0.37 8.99 -3.85
CA GLY A 134 -1.03 9.35 -3.80
C GLY A 134 -1.67 9.31 -2.41
N LEU A 135 -1.10 8.57 -1.44
CA LEU A 135 -1.65 8.48 -0.07
C LEU A 135 -1.77 9.87 0.58
N GLY A 136 -0.73 10.70 0.45
CA GLY A 136 -0.72 12.04 1.00
C GLY A 136 -1.71 12.99 0.29
N ALA A 137 -1.82 12.89 -1.03
CA ALA A 137 -2.65 13.75 -1.87
C ALA A 137 -4.14 13.39 -1.84
N ALA A 138 -4.48 12.12 -1.62
CA ALA A 138 -5.85 11.60 -1.72
C ALA A 138 -6.82 12.26 -0.72
N ARG A 139 -6.37 12.53 0.50
CA ARG A 139 -7.16 13.15 1.56
C ARG A 139 -7.75 14.49 1.13
N ASP A 140 -6.96 15.35 0.54
CA ASP A 140 -7.38 16.67 0.08
C ASP A 140 -8.41 16.61 -1.05
N LYS A 141 -8.47 15.50 -1.74
CA LYS A 141 -9.42 15.23 -2.81
C LYS A 141 -10.70 14.50 -2.33
N GLY A 142 -10.88 14.40 -1.02
CA GLY A 142 -12.05 13.74 -0.41
C GLY A 142 -12.01 12.21 -0.51
N VAL A 143 -10.81 11.62 -0.63
CA VAL A 143 -10.62 10.17 -0.64
C VAL A 143 -10.07 9.71 0.70
N HIS A 144 -10.72 8.72 1.29
CA HIS A 144 -10.32 8.05 2.51
C HIS A 144 -9.82 6.66 2.16
N ILE A 145 -8.58 6.36 2.52
CA ILE A 145 -7.98 5.05 2.27
C ILE A 145 -7.90 4.31 3.60
N ILE A 146 -8.53 3.17 3.67
CA ILE A 146 -8.54 2.26 4.82
C ILE A 146 -7.66 1.06 4.45
N MET A 147 -6.59 0.87 5.20
CA MET A 147 -5.56 -0.13 4.91
C MET A 147 -5.50 -1.16 6.02
N ALA A 148 -5.47 -2.43 5.66
CA ALA A 148 -5.27 -3.54 6.59
C ALA A 148 -3.98 -4.30 6.27
N HIS A 149 -3.23 -4.66 7.31
CA HIS A 149 -2.04 -5.52 7.24
C HIS A 149 -1.85 -6.23 8.57
N GLN A 150 -1.07 -7.30 8.61
CA GLN A 150 -0.93 -8.16 9.78
C GLN A 150 0.21 -7.72 10.71
N SER A 151 1.29 -7.16 10.15
CA SER A 151 2.43 -6.65 10.91
C SER A 151 3.07 -5.46 10.20
N VAL A 152 3.86 -4.66 10.92
CA VAL A 152 4.68 -3.61 10.30
C VAL A 152 5.67 -4.21 9.31
N LYS A 153 6.13 -5.44 9.54
CA LYS A 153 7.06 -6.15 8.64
C LYS A 153 6.46 -6.43 7.26
N ASP A 154 5.13 -6.56 7.14
CA ASP A 154 4.49 -6.73 5.84
C ASP A 154 4.73 -5.54 4.90
N LEU A 155 4.99 -4.35 5.45
CA LEU A 155 5.28 -3.15 4.68
C LEU A 155 6.70 -3.18 4.06
N TYR A 156 7.59 -4.00 4.61
CA TYR A 156 8.93 -4.22 4.06
C TYR A 156 8.94 -5.23 2.91
N ASP A 157 7.90 -6.08 2.81
CA ASP A 157 7.68 -6.98 1.67
C ASP A 157 7.04 -6.20 0.50
N CYS A 158 7.81 -5.30 -0.07
CA CYS A 158 7.39 -4.37 -1.11
C CYS A 158 8.09 -4.66 -2.45
N PRO A 159 7.59 -4.12 -3.58
CA PRO A 159 8.26 -4.24 -4.87
C PRO A 159 9.71 -3.75 -4.84
N ALA A 160 10.58 -4.36 -5.64
CA ALA A 160 12.02 -4.11 -5.65
C ALA A 160 12.42 -2.65 -6.03
N ASP A 161 11.51 -1.88 -6.63
CA ASP A 161 11.69 -0.46 -6.92
C ASP A 161 11.34 0.47 -5.75
N LEU A 162 10.91 -0.10 -4.62
CA LEU A 162 10.58 0.59 -3.38
C LEU A 162 11.56 0.18 -2.27
N GLU A 163 11.72 1.06 -1.30
CA GLU A 163 12.50 0.82 -0.10
C GLU A 163 11.57 0.59 1.09
N GLY A 164 11.75 -0.52 1.81
CA GLY A 164 10.85 -0.94 2.88
C GLY A 164 10.68 0.10 3.99
N ASP A 165 11.77 0.73 4.44
CA ASP A 165 11.71 1.79 5.45
C ASP A 165 10.91 3.01 4.96
N ALA A 166 11.11 3.40 3.70
CA ALA A 166 10.36 4.50 3.10
C ALA A 166 8.87 4.17 2.94
N VAL A 167 8.55 2.91 2.61
CA VAL A 167 7.16 2.42 2.53
C VAL A 167 6.50 2.47 3.90
N ALA A 168 7.12 1.87 4.93
CA ALA A 168 6.60 1.85 6.28
C ALA A 168 6.41 3.28 6.81
N GLY A 169 7.42 4.13 6.67
CA GLY A 169 7.36 5.54 7.07
C GLY A 169 6.21 6.29 6.38
N SER A 170 6.08 6.15 5.05
CA SER A 170 5.00 6.80 4.30
C SER A 170 3.61 6.34 4.72
N VAL A 171 3.42 5.04 4.94
CA VAL A 171 2.12 4.50 5.39
C VAL A 171 1.78 5.03 6.78
N ILE A 172 2.71 4.96 7.73
CA ILE A 172 2.51 5.39 9.12
C ILE A 172 2.22 6.89 9.21
N GLU A 173 3.01 7.72 8.55
CA GLU A 173 2.84 9.18 8.56
C GLU A 173 1.50 9.64 7.96
N ASN A 174 1.00 8.94 6.95
CA ASN A 174 -0.27 9.28 6.32
C ASN A 174 -1.49 8.69 7.04
N CYS A 175 -1.31 7.76 7.99
CA CYS A 175 -2.39 7.24 8.83
C CYS A 175 -2.71 8.19 9.99
N LYS A 176 -3.90 8.79 9.96
CA LYS A 176 -4.40 9.64 11.05
C LYS A 176 -5.08 8.86 12.17
N PHE A 177 -5.49 7.66 11.87
CA PHE A 177 -6.17 6.76 12.81
C PHE A 177 -5.60 5.36 12.61
N MET A 178 -5.23 4.72 13.71
CA MET A 178 -4.80 3.32 13.73
C MET A 178 -5.71 2.52 14.64
N LEU A 179 -6.14 1.38 14.15
CA LEU A 179 -6.88 0.40 14.92
C LEU A 179 -6.04 -0.86 15.02
N VAL A 180 -5.63 -1.19 16.23
CA VAL A 180 -4.76 -2.33 16.52
C VAL A 180 -5.57 -3.38 17.25
N TYR A 181 -5.61 -4.58 16.68
CA TYR A 181 -6.18 -5.76 17.31
C TYR A 181 -5.10 -6.60 18.00
N ARG A 182 -5.40 -7.85 18.26
CA ARG A 182 -4.45 -8.80 18.87
C ARG A 182 -3.20 -8.97 18.00
N LEU A 183 -2.07 -8.53 18.51
CA LEU A 183 -0.76 -8.72 17.89
C LEU A 183 -0.14 -10.05 18.34
N ARG A 184 0.57 -10.71 17.41
CA ARG A 184 1.40 -11.90 17.69
C ARG A 184 2.87 -11.65 17.42
N ASP A 185 3.19 -10.66 16.59
CA ASP A 185 4.55 -10.25 16.29
C ASP A 185 5.03 -9.30 17.41
N PRO A 186 6.09 -9.69 18.17
CA PRO A 186 6.59 -8.86 19.27
C PRO A 186 7.12 -7.52 18.79
N ASP A 187 7.77 -7.46 17.63
CA ASP A 187 8.33 -6.20 17.12
C ASP A 187 7.24 -5.18 16.80
N THR A 188 6.11 -5.63 16.25
CA THR A 188 4.94 -4.78 16.03
C THR A 188 4.30 -4.37 17.35
N ALA A 189 4.25 -5.27 18.35
CA ALA A 189 3.74 -4.94 19.67
C ALA A 189 4.59 -3.87 20.38
N ASP A 190 5.91 -4.01 20.37
CA ASP A 190 6.85 -3.04 20.91
C ASP A 190 6.77 -1.69 20.17
N TRP A 191 6.59 -1.73 18.85
CA TRP A 191 6.41 -0.52 18.08
C TRP A 191 5.12 0.23 18.47
N VAL A 192 4.01 -0.48 18.64
CA VAL A 192 2.73 0.10 19.08
C VAL A 192 2.86 0.66 20.50
N ALA A 193 3.51 -0.09 21.42
CA ALA A 193 3.75 0.35 22.80
C ALA A 193 4.52 1.67 22.83
N ARG A 194 5.59 1.80 22.06
CA ARG A 194 6.36 3.06 21.95
C ARG A 194 5.55 4.23 21.43
N MET A 195 4.57 3.97 20.54
CA MET A 195 3.68 5.03 20.03
C MET A 195 2.68 5.54 21.07
N THR A 196 2.33 4.73 22.07
CA THR A 196 1.44 5.17 23.17
C THR A 196 2.16 6.04 24.21
N GLY A 197 3.47 6.10 24.15
CA GLY A 197 4.32 6.81 25.10
C GLY A 197 4.56 6.00 26.38
N SER A 198 5.32 6.59 27.28
CA SER A 198 5.71 5.96 28.54
C SER A 198 5.11 6.69 29.73
N ILE A 199 4.76 5.95 30.77
CA ILE A 199 4.29 6.50 32.04
C ILE A 199 5.29 6.19 33.16
N LEU A 200 5.38 7.10 34.12
CA LEU A 200 6.14 6.85 35.33
C LEU A 200 5.27 6.02 36.29
N VAL A 201 5.78 4.87 36.70
CA VAL A 201 5.11 4.00 37.66
C VAL A 201 5.93 3.94 38.94
N ASP A 202 5.27 4.12 40.08
CA ASP A 202 5.85 3.91 41.39
C ASP A 202 5.82 2.39 41.67
N ASP A 203 6.99 1.74 41.61
CA ASP A 203 7.12 0.30 41.78
C ASP A 203 7.77 0.01 43.14
N GLU A 204 7.09 -0.78 43.97
CA GLU A 204 7.60 -1.24 45.26
C GLU A 204 8.30 -2.58 45.11
N MET A 205 9.63 -2.60 45.17
CA MET A 205 10.37 -3.85 45.27
C MET A 205 10.48 -4.29 46.72
N ARG A 206 9.87 -5.41 47.06
CA ARG A 206 10.06 -6.07 48.36
C ARG A 206 11.20 -7.07 48.25
N LYS A 207 12.31 -6.78 48.90
CA LYS A 207 13.40 -7.75 49.11
C LYS A 207 13.14 -8.48 50.42
N VAL A 208 12.86 -9.77 50.34
CA VAL A 208 12.79 -10.66 51.49
C VAL A 208 14.20 -11.23 51.70
N LYS A 209 14.90 -10.81 52.76
CA LYS A 209 16.12 -11.47 53.21
C LYS A 209 15.72 -12.53 54.23
N THR A 210 15.89 -13.79 53.87
CA THR A 210 15.75 -14.90 54.81
C THR A 210 17.09 -15.08 55.51
N ASP A 211 17.22 -14.57 56.70
CA ASP A 211 18.39 -14.85 57.56
C ASP A 211 18.06 -16.07 58.42
N ILE A 212 19.07 -16.93 58.66
CA ILE A 212 18.95 -18.20 59.40
C ILE A 212 18.56 -17.98 60.88
N SER A 213 18.53 -16.75 61.34
CA SER A 213 18.02 -16.35 62.65
C SER A 213 16.65 -15.73 62.51
N LEU A 214 15.63 -16.46 62.78
CA LEU A 214 14.20 -16.24 63.08
C LEU A 214 13.60 -14.80 63.04
N THR A 215 14.18 -13.83 62.38
CA THR A 215 13.65 -12.47 62.23
C THR A 215 13.68 -12.06 60.74
N GLU A 216 12.52 -12.06 60.12
CA GLU A 216 12.33 -11.47 58.79
C GLU A 216 12.44 -9.94 58.91
N LYS A 217 13.49 -9.35 58.32
CA LYS A 217 13.53 -7.92 58.04
C LYS A 217 13.03 -7.66 56.65
N MET A 218 11.88 -7.02 56.52
CA MET A 218 11.41 -6.46 55.28
C MET A 218 12.07 -5.11 55.05
N GLU A 219 12.89 -5.00 54.02
CA GLU A 219 13.32 -3.71 53.46
C GLU A 219 12.49 -3.43 52.21
N THR A 220 11.78 -2.30 52.22
CA THR A 220 11.00 -1.84 51.06
C THR A 220 11.78 -0.71 50.40
N ASP A 221 12.31 -0.97 49.21
CA ASP A 221 12.89 0.05 48.35
C ASP A 221 11.84 0.54 47.35
N ARG A 222 11.58 1.85 47.35
CA ARG A 222 10.75 2.48 46.30
C ARG A 222 11.61 2.80 45.10
N MET A 223 11.31 2.23 43.98
CA MET A 223 11.90 2.61 42.70
C MET A 223 10.85 3.18 41.76
N ILE A 224 11.12 4.35 41.19
CA ILE A 224 10.34 4.91 40.12
C ILE A 224 10.85 4.27 38.82
N ARG A 225 10.00 3.55 38.12
CA ARG A 225 10.31 2.96 36.82
C ARG A 225 9.49 3.64 35.72
N GLN A 226 10.10 3.77 34.57
CA GLN A 226 9.41 4.14 33.36
C GLN A 226 8.82 2.85 32.76
N ALA A 227 7.50 2.79 32.60
CA ALA A 227 6.82 1.69 31.96
C ALA A 227 6.33 2.15 30.56
N GLU A 228 6.60 1.33 29.57
CA GLU A 228 6.19 1.54 28.18
C GLU A 228 4.90 0.76 27.87
#